data_f7c2985287448a1ed3719dc4a07b4f72
#
_entry.id   f7c2985287448a1ed3719dc4a07b4f72
#
_cell.length_a   1.000
_cell.length_b   1.000
_cell.length_c   1.000
_cell.angle_alpha   90.00
_cell.angle_beta   90.00
_cell.angle_gamma   90.00
#
_symmetry.space_group_name_H-M   'P 1'
#
loop_
_entity.id
_entity.type
_entity.pdbx_description
1 polymer ?
#
loop_
_entity_poly.entity_id
_entity_poly.type
_entity_poly.pdbx_seq_one_letter_code
_entity_poly.pdbx_strand_id
1 'polypeptide(L)'
;MTVDSGMPAATAGRRPASEPAETGDGRDAVVCHCRNVSVDFDSSEGRRRVLEAIDMDLHEGELVSIMGRSGTGKTTLLRVLCGLVEPGPGSVVTVRGQPLAGPPEGAVFVFQNYAASLLPWRTVERNVALGLEGKVSQEEIRERAAGALEAVGLAERAKDYPWRLSGGMQQRVQLARGLAMDACLLLMDEPFGALDAMTKTSLQDELQRVHREREPTVAFVTHDIDEAVYLSDRILVLSGSPATISDEITVDLPRPRDQLATKELPEFLQLRRRVYDAIVSDR
;
A
#
# COMPACT_ATOMS: atom_id res chain seq x y z
N MET A 1 76.26 -14.28 30.33
CA MET A 1 75.99 -13.66 29.00
C MET A 1 74.64 -14.15 28.54
N THR A 2 73.70 -13.40 28.88
CA THR A 2 72.26 -13.69 28.75
C THR A 2 71.72 -13.07 27.52
N VAL A 3 71.02 -13.83 26.69
CA VAL A 3 70.31 -13.36 25.52
C VAL A 3 68.83 -13.48 25.82
N ASP A 4 68.21 -12.31 25.86
CA ASP A 4 66.77 -12.13 26.06
C ASP A 4 66.07 -12.31 24.71
N SER A 5 65.08 -13.17 24.63
CA SER A 5 64.26 -13.46 23.46
C SER A 5 62.83 -13.07 23.72
N GLY A 6 62.50 -11.85 23.31
CA GLY A 6 61.11 -11.34 23.31
C GLY A 6 60.26 -12.03 22.24
N MET A 7 59.13 -12.62 22.66
CA MET A 7 58.05 -13.05 21.79
C MET A 7 57.15 -11.89 21.42
N PRO A 8 56.71 -11.76 20.16
CA PRO A 8 55.66 -10.82 19.79
C PRO A 8 54.25 -11.43 20.04
N ALA A 9 53.35 -10.60 20.54
CA ALA A 9 51.95 -10.89 20.84
C ALA A 9 51.13 -11.25 19.58
N ALA A 10 50.33 -12.29 19.71
CA ALA A 10 49.38 -12.73 18.68
C ALA A 10 48.22 -11.72 18.54
N THR A 11 48.08 -11.13 17.35
CA THR A 11 46.92 -10.36 16.89
C THR A 11 45.74 -11.30 16.70
N ALA A 12 44.69 -11.12 17.50
CA ALA A 12 43.41 -11.80 17.35
C ALA A 12 42.73 -11.39 16.04
N GLY A 13 42.64 -12.34 15.13
CA GLY A 13 41.91 -12.18 13.88
C GLY A 13 40.44 -11.99 14.12
N ARG A 14 39.89 -10.88 13.61
CA ARG A 14 38.47 -10.63 13.44
C ARG A 14 37.91 -11.73 12.53
N ARG A 15 36.96 -12.50 13.03
CA ARG A 15 36.11 -13.37 12.19
C ARG A 15 35.31 -12.49 11.24
N PRO A 16 35.20 -12.82 9.95
CA PRO A 16 34.26 -12.16 9.06
C PRO A 16 32.83 -12.48 9.52
N ALA A 17 31.97 -11.47 9.43
CA ALA A 17 30.54 -11.60 9.68
C ALA A 17 29.96 -12.66 8.73
N SER A 18 29.23 -13.60 9.30
CA SER A 18 28.48 -14.61 8.57
C SER A 18 27.49 -13.94 7.61
N GLU A 19 27.56 -14.29 6.33
CA GLU A 19 26.53 -14.00 5.34
C GLU A 19 25.19 -14.56 5.84
N PRO A 20 24.06 -13.83 5.66
CA PRO A 20 22.75 -14.38 5.97
C PRO A 20 22.44 -15.51 5.00
N ALA A 21 21.98 -16.63 5.52
CA ALA A 21 21.55 -17.79 4.75
C ALA A 21 20.35 -17.41 3.86
N GLU A 22 20.52 -17.56 2.56
CA GLU A 22 19.43 -17.56 1.58
C GLU A 22 18.56 -18.82 1.80
N THR A 23 17.42 -18.62 2.50
CA THR A 23 16.27 -19.52 2.43
C THR A 23 15.02 -18.65 2.49
N GLY A 24 14.70 -17.95 1.40
CA GLY A 24 13.52 -17.10 1.25
C GLY A 24 12.61 -17.65 0.17
N ASP A 25 11.40 -17.96 0.55
CA ASP A 25 10.21 -18.03 -0.30
C ASP A 25 10.18 -16.75 -1.16
N GLY A 26 9.85 -16.83 -2.46
CA GLY A 26 10.00 -15.73 -3.45
C GLY A 26 9.34 -14.37 -3.14
N ARG A 27 8.94 -14.11 -1.90
CA ARG A 27 8.39 -12.85 -1.38
C ARG A 27 9.42 -11.90 -0.77
N ASP A 28 10.72 -12.20 -0.84
CA ASP A 28 11.76 -11.37 -0.22
C ASP A 28 12.17 -10.12 -1.04
N ALA A 29 11.68 -10.00 -2.29
CA ALA A 29 12.01 -8.85 -3.12
C ALA A 29 11.30 -7.58 -2.64
N VAL A 30 12.08 -6.54 -2.30
CA VAL A 30 11.54 -5.24 -1.88
C VAL A 30 11.13 -4.44 -3.12
N VAL A 31 9.84 -4.12 -3.23
CA VAL A 31 9.29 -3.27 -4.30
C VAL A 31 9.44 -1.79 -3.95
N CYS A 32 9.17 -1.41 -2.70
CA CYS A 32 9.34 -0.04 -2.25
C CYS A 32 10.13 -0.02 -0.96
N HIS A 33 11.19 0.79 -0.94
CA HIS A 33 12.09 0.95 0.20
C HIS A 33 12.10 2.39 0.66
N CYS A 34 11.79 2.63 1.93
CA CYS A 34 11.78 3.94 2.57
C CYS A 34 12.72 3.95 3.76
N ARG A 35 13.61 4.96 3.83
CA ARG A 35 14.49 5.18 4.99
C ARG A 35 14.52 6.65 5.35
N ASN A 36 14.34 6.90 6.64
CA ASN A 36 14.38 8.23 7.24
C ASN A 36 13.45 9.23 6.52
N VAL A 37 12.28 8.76 6.07
CA VAL A 37 11.36 9.61 5.30
C VAL A 37 10.68 10.59 6.22
N SER A 38 10.92 11.89 5.97
CA SER A 38 10.30 12.99 6.70
C SER A 38 9.63 13.94 5.71
N VAL A 39 8.49 14.51 6.09
CA VAL A 39 7.73 15.44 5.25
C VAL A 39 7.33 16.67 6.04
N ASP A 40 7.65 17.81 5.48
CA ASP A 40 7.26 19.12 6.01
C ASP A 40 6.35 19.83 5.00
N PHE A 41 5.35 20.55 5.50
CA PHE A 41 4.51 21.45 4.70
C PHE A 41 4.65 22.88 5.22
N ASP A 42 4.74 23.83 4.31
CA ASP A 42 4.66 25.25 4.65
C ASP A 42 3.20 25.65 4.84
N SER A 43 2.92 26.31 5.95
CA SER A 43 1.61 26.87 6.30
C SER A 43 1.72 28.35 6.64
N SER A 44 0.58 29.04 6.75
CA SER A 44 0.55 30.43 7.23
C SER A 44 1.11 30.62 8.64
N GLU A 45 1.15 29.53 9.44
CA GLU A 45 1.68 29.50 10.80
C GLU A 45 3.14 29.04 10.88
N GLY A 46 3.79 28.78 9.74
CA GLY A 46 5.16 28.28 9.63
C GLY A 46 5.26 26.87 9.07
N ARG A 47 6.46 26.34 9.07
CA ARG A 47 6.77 24.98 8.59
C ARG A 47 6.29 23.95 9.61
N ARG A 48 5.42 23.03 9.15
CA ARG A 48 4.87 21.95 9.97
C ARG A 48 5.36 20.61 9.47
N ARG A 49 6.04 19.86 10.34
CA ARG A 49 6.40 18.47 10.07
C ARG A 49 5.18 17.57 10.25
N VAL A 50 4.92 16.72 9.25
CA VAL A 50 3.79 15.77 9.24
C VAL A 50 4.28 14.34 9.43
N LEU A 51 5.37 13.95 8.75
CA LEU A 51 6.01 12.65 8.92
C LEU A 51 7.44 12.85 9.40
N GLU A 52 7.92 11.98 10.27
CA GLU A 52 9.28 12.01 10.80
C GLU A 52 9.89 10.62 10.83
N ALA A 53 11.06 10.49 10.17
CA ALA A 53 11.90 9.30 10.21
C ALA A 53 11.12 7.99 9.95
N ILE A 54 10.29 7.97 8.90
CA ILE A 54 9.57 6.75 8.51
C ILE A 54 10.55 5.79 7.82
N ASP A 55 10.69 4.62 8.41
CA ASP A 55 11.42 3.47 7.85
C ASP A 55 10.42 2.36 7.57
N MET A 56 10.32 1.91 6.31
CA MET A 56 9.46 0.80 5.92
C MET A 56 9.88 0.19 4.59
N ASP A 57 9.54 -1.08 4.41
CA ASP A 57 9.65 -1.78 3.14
C ASP A 57 8.28 -2.33 2.73
N LEU A 58 8.00 -2.36 1.42
CA LEU A 58 6.91 -3.12 0.84
C LEU A 58 7.50 -4.25 -0.01
N HIS A 59 7.11 -5.47 0.29
CA HIS A 59 7.60 -6.65 -0.41
C HIS A 59 6.71 -7.01 -1.60
N GLU A 60 7.28 -7.71 -2.58
CA GLU A 60 6.54 -8.13 -3.78
C GLU A 60 5.36 -9.03 -3.41
N GLY A 61 4.19 -8.73 -3.97
CA GLY A 61 2.97 -9.46 -3.68
C GLY A 61 2.41 -9.26 -2.26
N GLU A 62 2.94 -8.32 -1.47
CA GLU A 62 2.45 -8.03 -0.13
C GLU A 62 1.25 -7.07 -0.14
N LEU A 63 0.27 -7.31 0.72
CA LEU A 63 -0.84 -6.42 0.96
C LEU A 63 -0.70 -5.78 2.36
N VAL A 64 -0.34 -4.49 2.40
CA VAL A 64 -0.08 -3.72 3.62
C VAL A 64 -1.16 -2.69 3.87
N SER A 65 -1.72 -2.64 5.06
CA SER A 65 -2.56 -1.50 5.48
C SER A 65 -1.78 -0.50 6.32
N ILE A 66 -2.11 0.78 6.15
CA ILE A 66 -1.59 1.89 6.93
C ILE A 66 -2.73 2.45 7.77
N MET A 67 -2.60 2.33 9.07
CA MET A 67 -3.61 2.76 10.03
C MET A 67 -3.08 3.90 10.91
N GLY A 68 -3.97 4.51 11.68
CA GLY A 68 -3.67 5.58 12.61
C GLY A 68 -4.81 6.59 12.69
N ARG A 69 -4.74 7.52 13.62
CA ARG A 69 -5.80 8.54 13.84
C ARG A 69 -5.95 9.46 12.63
N SER A 70 -7.08 10.15 12.55
CA SER A 70 -7.29 11.16 11.50
C SER A 70 -6.24 12.27 11.63
N GLY A 71 -5.67 12.68 10.50
CA GLY A 71 -4.65 13.74 10.46
C GLY A 71 -3.21 13.30 10.78
N THR A 72 -2.92 12.01 11.03
CA THR A 72 -1.56 11.50 11.28
C THR A 72 -0.66 11.44 10.04
N GLY A 73 -1.10 11.83 8.87
CA GLY A 73 -0.23 11.83 7.68
C GLY A 73 -0.26 10.56 6.84
N LYS A 74 -1.19 9.62 7.05
CA LYS A 74 -1.34 8.38 6.25
C LYS A 74 -1.41 8.64 4.75
N THR A 75 -2.32 9.52 4.33
CA THR A 75 -2.44 9.98 2.93
C THR A 75 -1.15 10.61 2.41
N THR A 76 -0.44 11.35 3.28
CA THR A 76 0.86 11.96 2.94
C THR A 76 1.89 10.87 2.66
N LEU A 77 1.96 9.83 3.49
CA LEU A 77 2.85 8.70 3.27
C LEU A 77 2.55 8.00 1.94
N LEU A 78 1.28 7.67 1.65
CA LEU A 78 0.90 7.10 0.35
C LEU A 78 1.30 8.00 -0.82
N ARG A 79 1.15 9.32 -0.70
CA ARG A 79 1.55 10.27 -1.74
C ARG A 79 3.05 10.32 -1.94
N VAL A 80 3.84 10.16 -0.87
CA VAL A 80 5.30 10.01 -0.97
C VAL A 80 5.63 8.73 -1.74
N LEU A 81 5.03 7.58 -1.40
CA LEU A 81 5.26 6.31 -2.09
C LEU A 81 4.91 6.36 -3.59
N CYS A 82 3.97 7.22 -3.96
CA CYS A 82 3.58 7.46 -5.36
C CYS A 82 4.39 8.56 -6.06
N GLY A 83 5.34 9.20 -5.38
CA GLY A 83 6.11 10.31 -5.94
C GLY A 83 5.30 11.60 -6.18
N LEU A 84 4.14 11.75 -5.52
CA LEU A 84 3.29 12.93 -5.59
C LEU A 84 3.64 13.99 -4.54
N VAL A 85 4.39 13.60 -3.51
CA VAL A 85 4.93 14.48 -2.48
C VAL A 85 6.41 14.18 -2.36
N GLU A 86 7.23 15.21 -2.49
CA GLU A 86 8.68 15.10 -2.34
C GLU A 86 9.02 15.02 -0.84
N PRO A 87 9.77 14.00 -0.40
CA PRO A 87 10.20 13.90 0.99
C PRO A 87 11.33 14.90 1.29
N GLY A 88 11.48 15.23 2.58
CA GLY A 88 12.51 16.16 3.05
C GLY A 88 13.94 15.66 2.86
N PRO A 89 14.94 16.55 3.06
CA PRO A 89 16.36 16.22 2.90
C PRO A 89 16.78 15.03 3.80
N GLY A 90 17.61 14.15 3.25
CA GLY A 90 18.11 12.95 3.95
C GLY A 90 17.15 11.75 3.91
N SER A 91 15.96 11.90 3.31
CA SER A 91 15.06 10.81 3.04
C SER A 91 15.53 9.99 1.83
N VAL A 92 15.36 8.67 1.90
CA VAL A 92 15.59 7.76 0.77
C VAL A 92 14.29 7.04 0.47
N VAL A 93 13.80 7.17 -0.76
CA VAL A 93 12.67 6.39 -1.27
C VAL A 93 13.08 5.79 -2.61
N THR A 94 12.99 4.48 -2.72
CA THR A 94 13.22 3.78 -3.99
C THR A 94 12.05 2.88 -4.32
N VAL A 95 11.74 2.75 -5.61
CA VAL A 95 10.75 1.79 -6.11
C VAL A 95 11.47 0.91 -7.13
N ARG A 96 11.42 -0.42 -6.93
CA ARG A 96 12.17 -1.39 -7.72
C ARG A 96 13.67 -1.03 -7.85
N GLY A 97 14.25 -0.60 -6.74
CA GLY A 97 15.66 -0.21 -6.67
C GLY A 97 16.03 1.11 -7.34
N GLN A 98 15.07 1.82 -7.94
CA GLN A 98 15.29 3.12 -8.56
C GLN A 98 14.86 4.26 -7.62
N PRO A 99 15.69 5.33 -7.46
CA PRO A 99 15.29 6.49 -6.69
C PRO A 99 13.98 7.10 -7.21
N LEU A 100 13.09 7.47 -6.28
CA LEU A 100 11.81 8.04 -6.61
C LEU A 100 11.96 9.53 -7.00
N ALA A 101 11.78 9.85 -8.28
CA ALA A 101 11.86 11.21 -8.82
C ALA A 101 10.52 11.69 -9.43
N GLY A 102 9.40 11.10 -9.01
CA GLY A 102 8.05 11.35 -9.51
C GLY A 102 7.25 10.05 -9.51
N PRO A 103 6.03 10.01 -10.08
CA PRO A 103 5.24 8.79 -10.12
C PRO A 103 5.98 7.63 -10.79
N PRO A 104 6.22 6.50 -10.08
CA PRO A 104 6.99 5.39 -10.64
C PRO A 104 6.16 4.65 -11.69
N GLU A 105 6.86 4.10 -12.69
CA GLU A 105 6.21 3.32 -13.73
C GLU A 105 5.54 2.07 -13.14
N GLY A 106 4.30 1.80 -13.55
CA GLY A 106 3.51 0.68 -13.03
C GLY A 106 2.91 0.91 -11.64
N ALA A 107 3.09 2.08 -11.01
CA ALA A 107 2.33 2.42 -9.82
C ALA A 107 0.98 3.06 -10.18
N VAL A 108 -0.05 2.70 -9.43
CA VAL A 108 -1.40 3.27 -9.55
C VAL A 108 -1.86 3.79 -8.21
N PHE A 109 -2.36 5.03 -8.21
CA PHE A 109 -2.94 5.66 -7.03
C PHE A 109 -4.47 5.75 -7.15
N VAL A 110 -5.17 5.17 -6.19
CA VAL A 110 -6.63 5.27 -6.03
C VAL A 110 -6.92 6.33 -4.97
N PHE A 111 -7.48 7.46 -5.41
CA PHE A 111 -7.74 8.61 -4.54
C PHE A 111 -9.01 8.43 -3.71
N GLN A 112 -9.02 8.95 -2.48
CA GLN A 112 -10.21 9.04 -1.62
C GLN A 112 -11.34 9.83 -2.30
N ASN A 113 -11.01 10.94 -2.99
CA ASN A 113 -11.98 11.72 -3.76
C ASN A 113 -12.19 11.11 -5.16
N TYR A 114 -13.02 10.07 -5.19
CA TYR A 114 -13.32 9.32 -6.41
C TYR A 114 -13.98 10.19 -7.50
N ALA A 115 -14.85 11.14 -7.15
CA ALA A 115 -15.56 11.96 -8.12
C ALA A 115 -14.60 12.87 -8.93
N ALA A 116 -13.58 13.43 -8.27
CA ALA A 116 -12.61 14.32 -8.90
C ALA A 116 -11.59 13.60 -9.80
N SER A 117 -11.44 12.27 -9.65
CA SER A 117 -10.45 11.50 -10.42
C SER A 117 -10.99 10.92 -11.72
N LEU A 118 -12.33 10.88 -11.90
CA LEU A 118 -12.94 10.41 -13.12
C LEU A 118 -13.10 11.55 -14.13
N LEU A 119 -12.81 11.26 -15.40
CA LEU A 119 -12.97 12.19 -16.49
C LEU A 119 -14.45 12.22 -16.92
N PRO A 120 -15.20 13.30 -16.62
CA PRO A 120 -16.65 13.31 -16.82
C PRO A 120 -17.09 13.25 -18.30
N TRP A 121 -16.21 13.61 -19.23
CA TRP A 121 -16.45 13.53 -20.67
C TRP A 121 -16.10 12.19 -21.31
N ARG A 122 -15.62 11.21 -20.52
CA ARG A 122 -15.31 9.84 -20.97
C ARG A 122 -16.33 8.86 -20.40
N THR A 123 -16.63 7.81 -21.18
CA THR A 123 -17.41 6.68 -20.67
C THR A 123 -16.66 5.96 -19.55
N VAL A 124 -17.35 5.11 -18.81
CA VAL A 124 -16.81 4.28 -17.74
C VAL A 124 -15.66 3.42 -18.26
N GLU A 125 -15.85 2.70 -19.36
CA GLU A 125 -14.80 1.87 -19.95
C GLU A 125 -13.57 2.70 -20.38
N ARG A 126 -13.76 3.90 -20.94
CA ARG A 126 -12.67 4.80 -21.31
C ARG A 126 -11.97 5.42 -20.10
N ASN A 127 -12.68 5.56 -18.98
CA ASN A 127 -12.07 5.94 -17.71
C ASN A 127 -11.17 4.82 -17.17
N VAL A 128 -11.60 3.58 -17.26
CA VAL A 128 -10.80 2.41 -16.85
C VAL A 128 -9.59 2.23 -17.76
N ALA A 129 -9.78 2.40 -19.06
CA ALA A 129 -8.73 2.27 -20.07
C ALA A 129 -7.65 3.36 -20.04
N LEU A 130 -7.87 4.46 -19.31
CA LEU A 130 -7.04 5.68 -19.39
C LEU A 130 -5.55 5.41 -19.24
N GLY A 131 -5.15 4.56 -18.28
CA GLY A 131 -3.74 4.25 -18.02
C GLY A 131 -3.11 3.28 -19.02
N LEU A 132 -3.90 2.65 -19.89
CA LEU A 132 -3.46 1.72 -20.92
C LEU A 132 -3.27 2.40 -22.30
N GLU A 133 -3.87 3.58 -22.50
CA GLU A 133 -3.81 4.30 -23.77
C GLU A 133 -2.37 4.63 -24.18
N GLY A 134 -1.99 4.21 -25.38
CA GLY A 134 -0.64 4.41 -25.92
C GLY A 134 0.43 3.42 -25.40
N LYS A 135 0.07 2.50 -24.48
CA LYS A 135 1.01 1.51 -23.93
C LYS A 135 0.80 0.11 -24.51
N VAL A 136 -0.44 -0.24 -24.83
CA VAL A 136 -0.81 -1.57 -25.35
C VAL A 136 -1.75 -1.44 -26.56
N SER A 137 -2.04 -2.56 -27.23
CA SER A 137 -2.94 -2.58 -28.39
C SER A 137 -4.38 -2.22 -28.03
N GLN A 138 -5.17 -1.75 -29.00
CA GLN A 138 -6.59 -1.41 -28.81
C GLN A 138 -7.44 -2.65 -28.41
N GLU A 139 -7.05 -3.82 -28.85
CA GLU A 139 -7.71 -5.08 -28.49
C GLU A 139 -7.45 -5.40 -27.02
N GLU A 140 -6.21 -5.34 -26.60
CA GLU A 140 -5.79 -5.55 -25.21
C GLU A 140 -6.39 -4.52 -24.25
N ILE A 141 -6.50 -3.23 -24.67
CA ILE A 141 -7.19 -2.20 -23.88
C ILE A 141 -8.65 -2.59 -23.62
N ARG A 142 -9.36 -3.07 -24.65
CA ARG A 142 -10.77 -3.48 -24.51
C ARG A 142 -10.92 -4.69 -23.59
N GLU A 143 -10.08 -5.70 -23.77
CA GLU A 143 -10.09 -6.92 -22.96
C GLU A 143 -9.82 -6.62 -21.50
N ARG A 144 -8.74 -5.90 -21.18
CA ARG A 144 -8.37 -5.53 -19.80
C ARG A 144 -9.41 -4.64 -19.14
N ALA A 145 -9.95 -3.64 -19.87
CA ALA A 145 -10.99 -2.76 -19.33
C ALA A 145 -12.30 -3.52 -19.08
N ALA A 146 -12.70 -4.43 -19.97
CA ALA A 146 -13.89 -5.25 -19.80
C ALA A 146 -13.76 -6.20 -18.60
N GLY A 147 -12.64 -6.93 -18.49
CA GLY A 147 -12.38 -7.82 -17.36
C GLY A 147 -12.32 -7.07 -16.02
N ALA A 148 -11.72 -5.86 -16.01
CA ALA A 148 -11.69 -5.05 -14.81
C ALA A 148 -13.08 -4.52 -14.40
N LEU A 149 -13.94 -4.18 -15.37
CA LEU A 149 -15.32 -3.77 -15.11
C LEU A 149 -16.19 -4.92 -14.64
N GLU A 150 -15.98 -6.10 -15.18
CA GLU A 150 -16.65 -7.32 -14.71
C GLU A 150 -16.28 -7.62 -13.27
N ALA A 151 -14.99 -7.56 -12.93
CA ALA A 151 -14.45 -7.76 -11.60
C ALA A 151 -15.10 -6.87 -10.53
N VAL A 152 -15.44 -5.63 -10.88
CA VAL A 152 -16.12 -4.70 -9.96
C VAL A 152 -17.65 -4.66 -10.14
N GLY A 153 -18.24 -5.54 -10.92
CA GLY A 153 -19.69 -5.63 -11.16
C GLY A 153 -20.27 -4.43 -11.91
N LEU A 154 -19.52 -3.85 -12.86
CA LEU A 154 -19.93 -2.69 -13.66
C LEU A 154 -19.90 -2.94 -15.16
N ALA A 155 -19.83 -4.19 -15.62
CA ALA A 155 -19.77 -4.55 -17.05
C ALA A 155 -20.93 -3.91 -17.86
N GLU A 156 -22.17 -3.95 -17.35
CA GLU A 156 -23.35 -3.38 -18.01
C GLU A 156 -23.33 -1.83 -18.07
N ARG A 157 -22.49 -1.20 -17.25
CA ARG A 157 -22.32 0.27 -17.16
C ARG A 157 -21.16 0.81 -17.96
N ALA A 158 -20.45 -0.03 -18.73
CA ALA A 158 -19.24 0.32 -19.48
C ALA A 158 -19.42 1.58 -20.37
N LYS A 159 -20.60 1.75 -20.98
CA LYS A 159 -20.95 2.86 -21.88
C LYS A 159 -21.55 4.07 -21.17
N ASP A 160 -21.85 3.97 -19.88
CA ASP A 160 -22.35 5.09 -19.10
C ASP A 160 -21.24 6.13 -18.87
N TYR A 161 -21.64 7.31 -18.41
CA TYR A 161 -20.73 8.39 -18.03
C TYR A 161 -20.70 8.52 -16.50
N PRO A 162 -19.64 9.05 -15.89
CA PRO A 162 -19.49 9.15 -14.44
C PRO A 162 -20.69 9.79 -13.72
N TRP A 163 -21.32 10.82 -14.29
CA TRP A 163 -22.49 11.48 -13.66
C TRP A 163 -23.77 10.63 -13.60
N ARG A 164 -23.81 9.49 -14.29
CA ARG A 164 -24.90 8.52 -14.20
C ARG A 164 -24.70 7.49 -13.10
N LEU A 165 -23.54 7.52 -12.46
CA LEU A 165 -23.14 6.54 -11.45
C LEU A 165 -23.35 7.09 -10.04
N SER A 166 -23.75 6.23 -9.10
CA SER A 166 -23.68 6.55 -7.68
C SER A 166 -22.22 6.71 -7.22
N GLY A 167 -22.00 7.33 -6.06
CA GLY A 167 -20.65 7.49 -5.50
C GLY A 167 -19.90 6.17 -5.34
N GLY A 168 -20.55 5.14 -4.82
CA GLY A 168 -19.95 3.80 -4.71
C GLY A 168 -19.63 3.16 -6.06
N MET A 169 -20.46 3.41 -7.11
CA MET A 169 -20.13 2.94 -8.46
C MET A 169 -18.92 3.69 -9.03
N GLN A 170 -18.78 5.00 -8.78
CA GLN A 170 -17.61 5.78 -9.22
C GLN A 170 -16.34 5.29 -8.53
N GLN A 171 -16.41 4.95 -7.25
CA GLN A 171 -15.30 4.36 -6.51
C GLN A 171 -14.88 3.00 -7.10
N ARG A 172 -15.84 2.15 -7.48
CA ARG A 172 -15.56 0.89 -8.18
C ARG A 172 -14.89 1.10 -9.55
N VAL A 173 -15.24 2.16 -10.28
CA VAL A 173 -14.54 2.52 -11.54
C VAL A 173 -13.07 2.86 -11.30
N GLN A 174 -12.73 3.55 -10.19
CA GLN A 174 -11.33 3.80 -9.86
C GLN A 174 -10.56 2.51 -9.53
N LEU A 175 -11.17 1.62 -8.76
CA LEU A 175 -10.58 0.31 -8.48
C LEU A 175 -10.36 -0.48 -9.78
N ALA A 176 -11.37 -0.51 -10.66
CA ALA A 176 -11.25 -1.13 -11.99
C ALA A 176 -10.09 -0.54 -12.82
N ARG A 177 -9.86 0.78 -12.73
CA ARG A 177 -8.70 1.43 -13.38
C ARG A 177 -7.37 0.84 -12.88
N GLY A 178 -7.23 0.67 -11.57
CA GLY A 178 -6.04 0.03 -10.97
C GLY A 178 -5.85 -1.40 -11.44
N LEU A 179 -6.94 -2.19 -11.43
CA LEU A 179 -6.93 -3.59 -11.84
C LEU A 179 -6.60 -3.78 -13.34
N ALA A 180 -7.07 -2.86 -14.20
CA ALA A 180 -6.80 -2.93 -15.65
C ALA A 180 -5.32 -2.73 -16.00
N MET A 181 -4.59 -1.99 -15.16
CA MET A 181 -3.21 -1.57 -15.46
C MET A 181 -2.14 -2.61 -15.15
N ASP A 182 -2.47 -3.77 -14.58
CA ASP A 182 -1.47 -4.71 -14.04
C ASP A 182 -0.42 -3.98 -13.18
N ALA A 183 -0.92 -3.20 -12.23
CA ALA A 183 -0.08 -2.37 -11.39
C ALA A 183 0.87 -3.24 -10.56
N CYS A 184 2.17 -2.91 -10.61
CA CYS A 184 3.15 -3.54 -9.73
C CYS A 184 3.05 -3.03 -8.29
N LEU A 185 2.56 -1.78 -8.14
CA LEU A 185 2.33 -1.12 -6.86
C LEU A 185 0.97 -0.41 -6.91
N LEU A 186 0.01 -0.90 -6.14
CA LEU A 186 -1.32 -0.32 -6.02
C LEU A 186 -1.43 0.41 -4.68
N LEU A 187 -1.56 1.72 -4.74
CA LEU A 187 -1.66 2.59 -3.57
C LEU A 187 -3.11 3.10 -3.46
N MET A 188 -3.79 2.86 -2.35
CA MET A 188 -5.20 3.17 -2.21
C MET A 188 -5.47 3.98 -0.93
N ASP A 189 -6.09 5.14 -1.08
CA ASP A 189 -6.46 6.02 0.03
C ASP A 189 -7.94 5.87 0.36
N GLU A 190 -8.27 5.17 1.45
CA GLU A 190 -9.62 4.83 1.92
C GLU A 190 -10.53 4.22 0.83
N PRO A 191 -10.10 3.12 0.18
CA PRO A 191 -10.76 2.61 -1.04
C PRO A 191 -12.19 2.12 -0.82
N PHE A 192 -12.63 1.91 0.42
CA PHE A 192 -13.97 1.39 0.75
C PHE A 192 -14.82 2.37 1.57
N GLY A 193 -14.31 3.57 1.86
CA GLY A 193 -14.92 4.48 2.83
C GLY A 193 -16.31 5.01 2.45
N ALA A 194 -16.64 5.12 1.17
CA ALA A 194 -17.93 5.65 0.69
C ALA A 194 -18.92 4.56 0.25
N LEU A 195 -18.65 3.29 0.56
CA LEU A 195 -19.46 2.15 0.13
C LEU A 195 -20.44 1.73 1.22
N ASP A 196 -21.63 1.25 0.79
CA ASP A 196 -22.53 0.51 1.68
C ASP A 196 -21.92 -0.85 2.07
N ALA A 197 -22.38 -1.44 3.17
CA ALA A 197 -21.80 -2.64 3.75
C ALA A 197 -21.73 -3.83 2.78
N MET A 198 -22.76 -4.06 1.96
CA MET A 198 -22.79 -5.19 1.04
C MET A 198 -21.80 -5.00 -0.12
N THR A 199 -21.78 -3.80 -0.69
CA THR A 199 -20.84 -3.43 -1.75
C THR A 199 -19.39 -3.49 -1.25
N LYS A 200 -19.14 -2.98 -0.03
CA LYS A 200 -17.83 -3.02 0.64
C LYS A 200 -17.34 -4.46 0.76
N THR A 201 -18.15 -5.36 1.32
CA THR A 201 -17.83 -6.77 1.48
C THR A 201 -17.47 -7.42 0.14
N SER A 202 -18.32 -7.23 -0.88
CA SER A 202 -18.09 -7.79 -2.22
C SER A 202 -16.78 -7.30 -2.85
N LEU A 203 -16.44 -6.00 -2.69
CA LEU A 203 -15.20 -5.47 -3.26
C LEU A 203 -13.95 -5.87 -2.48
N GLN A 204 -14.05 -6.08 -1.17
CA GLN A 204 -12.97 -6.65 -0.37
C GLN A 204 -12.65 -8.07 -0.82
N ASP A 205 -13.68 -8.89 -1.05
CA ASP A 205 -13.52 -10.26 -1.56
C ASP A 205 -12.92 -10.26 -2.97
N GLU A 206 -13.35 -9.32 -3.81
CA GLU A 206 -12.80 -9.14 -5.16
C GLU A 206 -11.33 -8.72 -5.13
N LEU A 207 -10.95 -7.78 -4.25
CA LEU A 207 -9.55 -7.41 -4.05
C LEU A 207 -8.71 -8.62 -3.59
N GLN A 208 -9.22 -9.42 -2.66
CA GLN A 208 -8.59 -10.65 -2.21
C GLN A 208 -8.43 -11.67 -3.35
N ARG A 209 -9.45 -11.79 -4.23
CA ARG A 209 -9.38 -12.67 -5.39
C ARG A 209 -8.30 -12.24 -6.37
N VAL A 210 -8.31 -10.96 -6.76
CA VAL A 210 -7.33 -10.38 -7.67
C VAL A 210 -5.91 -10.46 -7.08
N HIS A 211 -5.77 -10.20 -5.78
CA HIS A 211 -4.48 -10.31 -5.10
C HIS A 211 -3.93 -11.74 -5.16
N ARG A 212 -4.76 -12.77 -4.98
CA ARG A 212 -4.31 -14.18 -5.13
C ARG A 212 -3.96 -14.57 -6.56
N GLU A 213 -4.63 -13.99 -7.56
CA GLU A 213 -4.44 -14.37 -8.97
C GLU A 213 -3.26 -13.65 -9.64
N ARG A 214 -2.95 -12.43 -9.22
CA ARG A 214 -1.98 -11.56 -9.88
C ARG A 214 -0.85 -11.07 -8.98
N GLU A 215 -0.96 -11.29 -7.68
CA GLU A 215 0.00 -10.92 -6.64
C GLU A 215 0.52 -9.47 -6.73
N PRO A 216 -0.35 -8.44 -6.96
CA PRO A 216 0.10 -7.05 -6.93
C PRO A 216 0.58 -6.69 -5.54
N THR A 217 1.63 -5.87 -5.45
CA THR A 217 1.99 -5.22 -4.18
C THR A 217 1.00 -4.10 -3.89
N VAL A 218 0.37 -4.14 -2.74
CA VAL A 218 -0.70 -3.21 -2.36
C VAL A 218 -0.38 -2.51 -1.06
N ALA A 219 -0.46 -1.18 -1.03
CA ALA A 219 -0.53 -0.43 0.23
C ALA A 219 -1.81 0.40 0.27
N PHE A 220 -2.59 0.27 1.32
CA PHE A 220 -3.83 1.04 1.44
C PHE A 220 -4.00 1.66 2.82
N VAL A 221 -4.62 2.84 2.83
CA VAL A 221 -5.04 3.52 4.07
C VAL A 221 -6.46 3.12 4.39
N THR A 222 -6.71 2.78 5.63
CA THR A 222 -8.06 2.62 6.18
C THR A 222 -8.12 3.07 7.63
N HIS A 223 -9.31 3.45 8.08
CA HIS A 223 -9.63 3.69 9.48
C HIS A 223 -10.45 2.54 10.10
N ASP A 224 -10.80 1.54 9.30
CA ASP A 224 -11.57 0.36 9.72
C ASP A 224 -10.62 -0.78 10.06
N ILE A 225 -10.63 -1.18 11.35
CA ILE A 225 -9.75 -2.23 11.87
C ILE A 225 -10.10 -3.59 11.26
N ASP A 226 -11.37 -3.87 11.06
CA ASP A 226 -11.81 -5.15 10.48
C ASP A 226 -11.37 -5.26 9.01
N GLU A 227 -11.34 -4.15 8.25
CA GLU A 227 -10.75 -4.11 6.90
C GLU A 227 -9.27 -4.44 6.93
N ALA A 228 -8.52 -3.76 7.81
CA ALA A 228 -7.07 -3.94 7.89
C ALA A 228 -6.71 -5.38 8.23
N VAL A 229 -7.35 -5.97 9.23
CA VAL A 229 -7.10 -7.36 9.64
C VAL A 229 -7.59 -8.35 8.58
N TYR A 230 -8.74 -8.07 7.92
CA TYR A 230 -9.30 -8.97 6.91
C TYR A 230 -8.48 -9.03 5.62
N LEU A 231 -7.91 -7.91 5.20
CA LEU A 231 -7.25 -7.81 3.88
C LEU A 231 -5.74 -8.06 3.96
N SER A 232 -5.07 -7.50 4.97
CA SER A 232 -3.62 -7.33 4.94
C SER A 232 -2.82 -8.57 5.31
N ASP A 233 -1.57 -8.61 4.87
CA ASP A 233 -0.52 -9.48 5.39
C ASP A 233 0.21 -8.80 6.55
N ARG A 234 0.26 -7.44 6.53
CA ARG A 234 0.89 -6.61 7.55
C ARG A 234 0.16 -5.29 7.72
N ILE A 235 0.14 -4.78 8.94
CA ILE A 235 -0.51 -3.52 9.31
C ILE A 235 0.56 -2.61 9.92
N LEU A 236 0.72 -1.42 9.35
CA LEU A 236 1.57 -0.35 9.88
C LEU A 236 0.70 0.66 10.63
N VAL A 237 1.03 0.94 11.87
CA VAL A 237 0.31 1.92 12.68
C VAL A 237 1.13 3.19 12.76
N LEU A 238 0.58 4.29 12.26
CA LEU A 238 1.16 5.64 12.38
C LEU A 238 0.61 6.34 13.61
N SER A 239 1.51 6.93 14.40
CA SER A 239 1.13 7.70 15.58
C SER A 239 2.01 8.93 15.78
N GLY A 240 1.57 9.84 16.64
CA GLY A 240 2.29 11.07 16.95
C GLY A 240 2.00 12.25 16.03
N SER A 241 2.63 13.40 16.35
CA SER A 241 2.61 14.62 15.52
C SER A 241 3.89 15.42 15.78
N PRO A 242 4.91 15.28 14.90
CA PRO A 242 4.93 14.53 13.64
C PRO A 242 4.74 13.03 13.81
N ALA A 243 4.21 12.36 12.78
CA ALA A 243 3.92 10.95 12.86
C ALA A 243 5.13 10.08 12.53
N THR A 244 5.25 9.00 13.28
CA THR A 244 6.20 7.89 13.07
C THR A 244 5.44 6.57 12.93
N ILE A 245 6.09 5.50 12.51
CA ILE A 245 5.53 4.13 12.63
C ILE A 245 5.72 3.69 14.08
N SER A 246 4.62 3.54 14.81
CA SER A 246 4.64 3.14 16.23
C SER A 246 4.54 1.64 16.45
N ASP A 247 3.89 0.92 15.54
CA ASP A 247 3.78 -0.54 15.58
C ASP A 247 3.68 -1.12 14.17
N GLU A 248 4.16 -2.36 14.05
CA GLU A 248 4.08 -3.17 12.86
C GLU A 248 3.53 -4.54 13.24
N ILE A 249 2.37 -4.88 12.68
CA ILE A 249 1.60 -6.05 13.07
C ILE A 249 1.49 -7.00 11.88
N THR A 250 2.11 -8.17 11.97
CA THR A 250 1.93 -9.26 10.99
C THR A 250 0.56 -9.90 11.18
N VAL A 251 -0.13 -10.15 10.07
CA VAL A 251 -1.45 -10.76 10.05
C VAL A 251 -1.33 -12.20 9.53
N ASP A 252 -1.08 -13.12 10.45
CA ASP A 252 -0.98 -14.54 10.15
C ASP A 252 -2.36 -15.21 10.26
N LEU A 253 -3.18 -15.00 9.22
CA LEU A 253 -4.51 -15.62 9.08
C LEU A 253 -4.55 -16.51 7.84
N PRO A 254 -5.20 -17.68 7.92
CA PRO A 254 -5.29 -18.60 6.79
C PRO A 254 -5.94 -17.93 5.56
N ARG A 255 -5.49 -18.33 4.37
CA ARG A 255 -6.08 -17.97 3.09
C ARG A 255 -6.66 -19.22 2.39
N PRO A 256 -7.73 -19.16 1.61
CA PRO A 256 -8.52 -17.96 1.31
C PRO A 256 -9.33 -17.47 2.53
N ARG A 257 -9.44 -16.15 2.69
CA ARG A 257 -10.24 -15.54 3.75
C ARG A 257 -11.70 -15.42 3.34
N ASP A 258 -12.60 -15.64 4.29
CA ASP A 258 -14.05 -15.53 4.14
C ASP A 258 -14.59 -14.46 5.10
N GLN A 259 -15.56 -13.67 4.66
CA GLN A 259 -16.11 -12.53 5.43
C GLN A 259 -16.74 -12.93 6.79
N LEU A 260 -17.26 -14.13 6.90
CA LEU A 260 -17.85 -14.62 8.15
C LEU A 260 -16.86 -15.51 8.90
N ALA A 261 -16.44 -16.62 8.28
CA ALA A 261 -15.63 -17.62 8.94
C ALA A 261 -14.28 -17.06 9.41
N THR A 262 -13.61 -16.22 8.62
CA THR A 262 -12.31 -15.63 9.06
C THR A 262 -12.50 -14.64 10.21
N LYS A 263 -13.57 -13.84 10.20
CA LYS A 263 -13.83 -12.86 11.26
C LYS A 263 -14.28 -13.48 12.59
N GLU A 264 -14.72 -14.73 12.58
CA GLU A 264 -15.08 -15.52 13.76
C GLU A 264 -13.87 -16.23 14.40
N LEU A 265 -12.71 -16.26 13.71
CA LEU A 265 -11.51 -16.90 14.26
C LEU A 265 -11.01 -16.17 15.52
N PRO A 266 -10.58 -16.89 16.56
CA PRO A 266 -9.98 -16.29 17.75
C PRO A 266 -8.75 -15.42 17.41
N GLU A 267 -7.95 -15.84 16.44
CA GLU A 267 -6.76 -15.11 15.95
C GLU A 267 -7.15 -13.77 15.32
N PHE A 268 -8.25 -13.71 14.56
CA PHE A 268 -8.78 -12.46 14.01
C PHE A 268 -9.18 -11.49 15.14
N LEU A 269 -9.87 -11.99 16.17
CA LEU A 269 -10.30 -11.18 17.29
C LEU A 269 -9.11 -10.66 18.12
N GLN A 270 -8.06 -11.46 18.27
CA GLN A 270 -6.81 -11.06 18.93
C GLN A 270 -6.08 -9.98 18.14
N LEU A 271 -5.93 -10.15 16.82
CA LEU A 271 -5.34 -9.15 15.93
C LEU A 271 -6.13 -7.85 15.95
N ARG A 272 -7.47 -7.91 15.85
CA ARG A 272 -8.34 -6.75 15.95
C ARG A 272 -8.12 -5.99 17.25
N ARG A 273 -7.99 -6.71 18.37
CA ARG A 273 -7.71 -6.11 19.68
C ARG A 273 -6.34 -5.46 19.72
N ARG A 274 -5.31 -6.14 19.21
CA ARG A 274 -3.94 -5.60 19.14
C ARG A 274 -3.87 -4.31 18.33
N VAL A 275 -4.51 -4.29 17.15
CA VAL A 275 -4.57 -3.08 16.31
C VAL A 275 -5.31 -1.94 17.02
N TYR A 276 -6.44 -2.23 17.66
CA TYR A 276 -7.18 -1.26 18.44
C TYR A 276 -6.32 -0.64 19.56
N ASP A 277 -5.65 -1.49 20.33
CA ASP A 277 -4.79 -1.05 21.45
C ASP A 277 -3.62 -0.21 20.93
N ALA A 278 -3.00 -0.58 19.81
CA ALA A 278 -1.92 0.19 19.18
C ALA A 278 -2.38 1.61 18.75
N ILE A 279 -3.61 1.75 18.22
CA ILE A 279 -4.15 3.06 17.80
C ILE A 279 -4.57 3.92 19.01
N VAL A 280 -5.07 3.29 20.09
CA VAL A 280 -5.59 4.01 21.26
C VAL A 280 -4.51 4.38 22.26
N SER A 281 -3.43 3.58 22.37
CA SER A 281 -2.30 3.82 23.27
C SER A 281 -1.50 5.09 22.95
N ASP A 282 -1.76 5.71 21.81
CA ASP A 282 -1.20 6.99 21.37
C ASP A 282 -1.95 8.18 22.02
N ARG A 283 -1.90 8.27 23.37
CA ARG A 283 -2.46 9.40 24.15
C ARG A 283 -1.36 10.23 24.79
#